data_d0e0c34919e383fb8f11645eacf1f1da
#
_entry.id   d0e0c34919e383fb8f11645eacf1f1da
#
_cell.length_a   1.000
_cell.length_b   1.000
_cell.length_c   1.000
_cell.angle_alpha   90.00
_cell.angle_beta   90.00
_cell.angle_gamma   90.00
#
_symmetry.space_group_name_H-M   'P 1'
#
loop_
_entity.id
_entity.type
_entity.pdbx_description
1 polymer ?
#
loop_
_entity_poly.entity_id
_entity_poly.type
_entity_poly.pdbx_seq_one_letter_code
_entity_poly.pdbx_strand_id
1 'polypeptide(L)'
;MFVKRLVSLLALVVIASLLLAACGGAAQPAPAPAPAATEAPAAVEPAATEAPAATEAPAATEAPAEAPTAAPEATLTAEEQAVIASAAAAEEVKAAEAAGKTPIRWFVGVGTGTSPDQVAIQEEVVKDFNASQDKIQLVLEIVPYDAGRDTLATQIASGAGPDIVGPVGWGGSNAFYGQWLDLTEQIAASGFDVSVFDPALVDSFQTEEGQVGLPFAVFPSAVYFVPEYFDEVGLEYPPQNYGDKYVLDGEEVDWNWDTFTEVAKRLTIDVNGFNATEEGFDPTQIVQVGYSPQWQTHPNYFGVFHAGSDYIVEGKEKGSFSVNLPEGWKEAVQWAYDGMYGEQPFMATGPMSNSPEFGNGNLFNMGKAAMAVTPLWYTCCLADFVNAGLEFQAGVLPTDAAGQVHGRVDADTFRIWKGTKHPAEAFAVLSYLITTGGDKLLPVYGALPAIPEKQDAFFAKKSEQYPFVTPETWEVFKAGLSYPDAPSAEQWMPNWNEAFARGDTLWDLLQNTPPSQLKFDAEWQKYLDDLNVIFNK
;
A
#
# COMPACT_ATOMS: atom_id res chain seq x y z
N MET A 1 -1.85 40.22 -12.21
CA MET A 1 -0.70 40.81 -11.48
C MET A 1 -1.05 41.18 -10.03
N PHE A 2 -2.29 41.48 -9.70
CA PHE A 2 -2.77 41.77 -8.34
C PHE A 2 -2.92 40.53 -7.44
N VAL A 3 -3.38 39.42 -7.98
CA VAL A 3 -3.63 38.20 -7.23
C VAL A 3 -2.33 37.54 -6.72
N LYS A 4 -1.25 37.53 -7.53
CA LYS A 4 0.07 37.00 -7.09
C LYS A 4 0.67 37.78 -5.91
N ARG A 5 0.39 39.07 -5.81
CA ARG A 5 0.88 39.91 -4.68
C ARG A 5 0.07 39.70 -3.39
N LEU A 6 -1.22 39.36 -3.51
CA LEU A 6 -2.08 39.10 -2.35
C LEU A 6 -1.75 37.73 -1.70
N VAL A 7 -1.50 36.72 -2.50
CA VAL A 7 -1.09 35.39 -2.01
C VAL A 7 0.27 35.42 -1.32
N SER A 8 1.23 36.21 -1.85
CA SER A 8 2.55 36.38 -1.21
C SER A 8 2.47 37.16 0.11
N LEU A 9 1.50 38.07 0.27
CA LEU A 9 1.28 38.80 1.51
C LEU A 9 0.58 37.96 2.59
N LEU A 10 -0.36 37.08 2.21
CA LEU A 10 -0.99 36.16 3.16
C LEU A 10 0.01 35.08 3.66
N ALA A 11 0.85 34.56 2.78
CA ALA A 11 1.90 33.60 3.17
C ALA A 11 2.90 34.19 4.17
N LEU A 12 3.26 35.45 4.00
CA LEU A 12 4.16 36.20 4.91
C LEU A 12 3.54 36.43 6.30
N VAL A 13 2.23 36.64 6.38
CA VAL A 13 1.53 36.86 7.66
C VAL A 13 1.39 35.56 8.44
N VAL A 14 1.16 34.41 7.77
CA VAL A 14 1.09 33.09 8.40
C VAL A 14 2.47 32.65 8.92
N ILE A 15 3.54 32.89 8.18
CA ILE A 15 4.91 32.57 8.60
C ILE A 15 5.34 33.45 9.79
N ALA A 16 4.94 34.72 9.83
CA ALA A 16 5.23 35.58 10.95
C ALA A 16 4.50 35.20 12.25
N SER A 17 3.31 34.63 12.18
CA SER A 17 2.56 34.15 13.36
C SER A 17 3.11 32.86 13.94
N LEU A 18 3.72 31.99 13.14
CA LEU A 18 4.36 30.74 13.59
C LEU A 18 5.72 30.97 14.27
N LEU A 19 6.44 32.02 13.91
CA LEU A 19 7.73 32.36 14.52
C LEU A 19 7.63 33.00 15.91
N LEU A 20 6.47 33.47 16.33
CA LEU A 20 6.24 34.04 17.67
C LEU A 20 5.84 33.04 18.74
N ALA A 21 5.57 31.79 18.39
CA ALA A 21 5.18 30.72 19.34
C ALA A 21 6.38 29.88 19.87
N ALA A 22 7.62 30.13 19.40
CA ALA A 22 8.79 29.28 19.67
C ALA A 22 9.74 29.80 20.77
N CYS A 23 9.33 30.69 21.67
CA CYS A 23 10.15 31.13 22.78
C CYS A 23 9.58 30.75 24.14
N GLY A 24 9.82 29.49 24.55
CA GLY A 24 9.53 28.96 25.89
C GLY A 24 10.33 27.69 26.14
N GLY A 25 11.67 27.79 26.18
CA GLY A 25 12.56 26.67 26.35
C GLY A 25 12.80 26.29 27.81
N ALA A 26 12.65 25.02 28.18
CA ALA A 26 13.27 24.42 29.35
C ALA A 26 14.60 23.75 28.95
N ALA A 27 15.66 24.04 29.70
CA ALA A 27 17.02 23.59 29.45
C ALA A 27 17.16 22.08 29.65
N GLN A 28 17.74 21.38 28.66
CA GLN A 28 18.24 20.01 28.81
C GLN A 28 19.64 20.02 29.45
N PRO A 29 20.00 19.04 30.29
CA PRO A 29 21.33 18.93 30.84
C PRO A 29 22.34 18.40 29.80
N ALA A 30 23.57 18.91 29.88
CA ALA A 30 24.67 18.61 28.98
C ALA A 30 25.14 17.13 29.07
N PRO A 31 25.60 16.51 27.95
CA PRO A 31 26.15 15.17 27.97
C PRO A 31 27.56 15.11 28.63
N ALA A 32 27.83 14.00 29.31
CA ALA A 32 29.07 13.71 29.98
C ALA A 32 30.24 13.51 28.98
N PRO A 33 31.50 13.84 29.37
CA PRO A 33 32.65 13.74 28.46
C PRO A 33 33.08 12.29 28.20
N ALA A 34 33.47 12.02 26.95
CA ALA A 34 33.98 10.73 26.49
C ALA A 34 35.32 10.38 27.11
N PRO A 35 35.64 9.09 27.33
CA PRO A 35 36.93 8.66 27.87
C PRO A 35 38.08 8.84 26.87
N ALA A 36 39.25 9.19 27.39
CA ALA A 36 40.47 9.44 26.65
C ALA A 36 40.97 8.22 25.85
N ALA A 37 41.40 8.46 24.62
CA ALA A 37 42.01 7.46 23.76
C ALA A 37 43.39 7.03 24.30
N THR A 38 43.63 5.72 24.33
CA THR A 38 44.91 5.10 24.67
C THR A 38 45.81 5.11 23.43
N GLU A 39 47.06 5.57 23.56
CA GLU A 39 48.07 5.62 22.50
C GLU A 39 48.39 4.21 21.96
N ALA A 40 48.44 4.10 20.63
CA ALA A 40 48.92 2.91 19.93
C ALA A 40 50.45 2.96 19.73
N PRO A 41 51.17 1.82 19.74
CA PRO A 41 52.61 1.77 19.59
C PRO A 41 53.10 2.09 18.18
N ALA A 42 54.26 2.73 18.07
CA ALA A 42 54.94 3.16 16.87
C ALA A 42 55.29 2.01 15.92
N ALA A 43 54.95 2.18 14.63
CA ALA A 43 55.35 1.28 13.55
C ALA A 43 56.75 1.62 13.04
N VAL A 44 57.55 0.56 12.79
CA VAL A 44 58.92 0.61 12.28
C VAL A 44 58.87 0.82 10.74
N GLU A 45 59.63 1.79 10.23
CA GLU A 45 59.82 2.06 8.80
C GLU A 45 60.61 0.93 8.11
N PRO A 46 60.21 0.49 6.91
CA PRO A 46 61.12 -0.22 6.03
C PRO A 46 61.76 0.72 5.01
N ALA A 47 63.03 0.43 4.70
CA ALA A 47 63.96 1.20 3.88
C ALA A 47 63.48 1.42 2.42
N ALA A 48 63.84 2.60 1.89
CA ALA A 48 63.57 3.04 0.52
C ALA A 48 64.31 2.21 -0.52
N THR A 49 63.60 1.81 -1.58
CA THR A 49 64.16 1.30 -2.84
C THR A 49 63.95 2.38 -3.93
N GLU A 50 65.01 2.70 -4.69
CA GLU A 50 65.09 3.73 -5.71
C GLU A 50 64.06 3.52 -6.84
N ALA A 51 63.41 4.63 -7.25
CA ALA A 51 62.48 4.70 -8.36
C ALA A 51 63.22 4.96 -9.68
N PRO A 52 62.74 4.40 -10.83
CA PRO A 52 63.26 4.75 -12.14
C PRO A 52 62.70 6.10 -12.64
N ALA A 53 63.49 6.79 -13.47
CA ALA A 53 63.28 8.14 -14.01
C ALA A 53 61.91 8.39 -14.67
N ALA A 54 61.37 9.59 -14.39
CA ALA A 54 60.14 10.10 -14.93
C ALA A 54 60.24 10.41 -16.44
N THR A 55 59.24 9.93 -17.21
CA THR A 55 58.94 10.40 -18.58
C THR A 55 57.99 11.58 -18.48
N GLU A 56 58.30 12.66 -19.19
CA GLU A 56 57.48 13.90 -19.24
C GLU A 56 56.02 13.65 -19.63
N ALA A 57 55.08 14.17 -18.84
CA ALA A 57 53.67 14.18 -19.13
C ALA A 57 53.30 15.33 -20.08
N PRO A 58 52.34 15.15 -21.02
CA PRO A 58 51.83 16.22 -21.85
C PRO A 58 51.04 17.25 -21.00
N ALA A 59 51.11 18.51 -21.43
CA ALA A 59 50.47 19.66 -20.80
C ALA A 59 48.95 19.47 -20.53
N ALA A 60 48.53 19.77 -19.32
CA ALA A 60 47.14 19.76 -18.93
C ALA A 60 46.36 20.84 -19.71
N THR A 61 45.30 20.39 -20.42
CA THR A 61 44.26 21.27 -20.93
C THR A 61 43.38 21.69 -19.76
N GLU A 62 43.22 22.99 -19.55
CA GLU A 62 42.30 23.52 -18.54
C GLU A 62 40.89 22.98 -18.75
N ALA A 63 40.33 22.35 -17.71
CA ALA A 63 38.93 21.95 -17.66
C ALA A 63 38.04 23.20 -17.59
N PRO A 64 36.88 23.22 -18.28
CA PRO A 64 35.93 24.32 -18.15
C PRO A 64 35.47 24.43 -16.70
N ALA A 65 35.40 25.67 -16.16
CA ALA A 65 34.87 25.95 -14.85
C ALA A 65 33.44 25.35 -14.73
N GLU A 66 33.22 24.49 -13.75
CA GLU A 66 31.87 24.02 -13.39
C GLU A 66 30.99 25.22 -13.07
N ALA A 67 29.86 25.32 -13.77
CA ALA A 67 28.79 26.25 -13.41
C ALA A 67 28.29 25.94 -12.00
N PRO A 68 27.92 26.93 -11.17
CA PRO A 68 27.42 26.66 -9.84
C PRO A 68 26.18 25.78 -9.93
N THR A 69 26.26 24.60 -9.34
CA THR A 69 25.13 23.70 -9.15
C THR A 69 24.03 24.46 -8.42
N ALA A 70 22.89 24.65 -9.05
CA ALA A 70 21.74 25.27 -8.41
C ALA A 70 21.42 24.48 -7.13
N ALA A 71 21.23 25.18 -6.02
CA ALA A 71 20.75 24.55 -4.79
C ALA A 71 19.45 23.80 -5.09
N PRO A 72 19.23 22.59 -4.54
CA PRO A 72 17.98 21.86 -4.74
C PRO A 72 16.82 22.79 -4.32
N GLU A 73 15.85 22.97 -5.21
CA GLU A 73 14.59 23.65 -4.85
C GLU A 73 13.98 22.86 -3.69
N ALA A 74 13.59 23.57 -2.63
CA ALA A 74 12.95 22.97 -1.47
C ALA A 74 11.65 22.29 -1.94
N THR A 75 11.60 20.96 -1.88
CA THR A 75 10.40 20.19 -2.19
C THR A 75 9.37 20.44 -1.09
N LEU A 76 8.14 20.81 -1.46
CA LEU A 76 7.04 21.02 -0.51
C LEU A 76 6.75 19.75 0.27
N THR A 77 6.45 19.87 1.57
CA THR A 77 5.98 18.73 2.37
C THR A 77 4.58 18.26 1.92
N ALA A 78 4.17 17.07 2.31
CA ALA A 78 2.85 16.55 2.00
C ALA A 78 1.73 17.45 2.54
N GLU A 79 1.90 18.01 3.73
CA GLU A 79 0.96 18.93 4.36
C GLU A 79 0.88 20.27 3.60
N GLU A 80 2.01 20.80 3.14
CA GLU A 80 2.03 22.04 2.33
C GLU A 80 1.32 21.81 0.98
N GLN A 81 1.53 20.66 0.35
CA GLN A 81 0.84 20.28 -0.89
C GLN A 81 -0.66 20.13 -0.65
N ALA A 82 -1.07 19.50 0.46
CA ALA A 82 -2.47 19.35 0.85
C ALA A 82 -3.19 20.70 1.02
N VAL A 83 -2.54 21.66 1.69
CA VAL A 83 -3.08 23.01 1.87
C VAL A 83 -3.28 23.72 0.52
N ILE A 84 -2.32 23.58 -0.39
CA ILE A 84 -2.41 24.18 -1.74
C ILE A 84 -3.55 23.54 -2.53
N ALA A 85 -3.67 22.21 -2.51
CA ALA A 85 -4.73 21.48 -3.22
C ALA A 85 -6.11 21.88 -2.72
N SER A 86 -6.32 21.90 -1.40
CA SER A 86 -7.59 22.28 -0.78
C SER A 86 -7.97 23.75 -1.08
N ALA A 87 -6.98 24.64 -1.10
CA ALA A 87 -7.22 26.05 -1.46
C ALA A 87 -7.60 26.20 -2.95
N ALA A 88 -6.96 25.47 -3.85
CA ALA A 88 -7.28 25.47 -5.27
C ALA A 88 -8.70 24.95 -5.52
N ALA A 89 -9.07 23.81 -4.91
CA ALA A 89 -10.41 23.26 -5.01
C ALA A 89 -11.48 24.24 -4.48
N ALA A 90 -11.21 24.92 -3.37
CA ALA A 90 -12.12 25.92 -2.82
C ALA A 90 -12.36 27.12 -3.78
N GLU A 91 -11.34 27.56 -4.52
CA GLU A 91 -11.50 28.63 -5.52
C GLU A 91 -12.29 28.14 -6.76
N GLU A 92 -12.08 26.88 -7.17
CA GLU A 92 -12.88 26.28 -8.26
C GLU A 92 -14.36 26.12 -7.88
N VAL A 93 -14.65 25.71 -6.64
CA VAL A 93 -16.02 25.67 -6.10
C VAL A 93 -16.69 27.03 -6.19
N LYS A 94 -16.05 28.10 -5.74
CA LYS A 94 -16.58 29.48 -5.84
C LYS A 94 -16.80 29.91 -7.29
N ALA A 95 -15.89 29.54 -8.19
CA ALA A 95 -16.03 29.85 -9.61
C ALA A 95 -17.24 29.12 -10.24
N ALA A 96 -17.47 27.87 -9.87
CA ALA A 96 -18.63 27.09 -10.32
C ALA A 96 -19.95 27.70 -9.84
N GLU A 97 -20.04 28.05 -8.54
CA GLU A 97 -21.22 28.72 -7.97
C GLU A 97 -21.51 30.08 -8.67
N ALA A 98 -20.45 30.87 -8.92
CA ALA A 98 -20.59 32.13 -9.64
C ALA A 98 -21.05 31.94 -11.10
N ALA A 99 -20.76 30.79 -11.71
CA ALA A 99 -21.23 30.40 -13.03
C ALA A 99 -22.64 29.79 -13.02
N GLY A 100 -23.27 29.64 -11.85
CA GLY A 100 -24.60 29.05 -11.68
C GLY A 100 -24.61 27.52 -11.80
N LYS A 101 -23.48 26.86 -11.63
CA LYS A 101 -23.35 25.40 -11.61
C LYS A 101 -23.31 24.89 -10.16
N THR A 102 -23.76 23.65 -9.95
CA THR A 102 -23.60 22.94 -8.69
C THR A 102 -22.20 22.34 -8.62
N PRO A 103 -21.31 22.81 -7.72
CA PRO A 103 -20.00 22.21 -7.55
C PRO A 103 -20.15 20.89 -6.81
N ILE A 104 -19.43 19.84 -7.27
CA ILE A 104 -19.26 18.57 -6.59
C ILE A 104 -17.75 18.34 -6.44
N ARG A 105 -17.27 18.32 -5.20
CA ARG A 105 -15.86 18.17 -4.88
C ARG A 105 -15.52 16.70 -4.69
N TRP A 106 -14.60 16.19 -5.51
CA TRP A 106 -14.06 14.84 -5.45
C TRP A 106 -12.67 14.87 -4.83
N PHE A 107 -12.55 14.30 -3.63
CA PHE A 107 -11.32 14.18 -2.86
C PHE A 107 -10.62 12.86 -3.13
N VAL A 108 -9.33 12.92 -3.45
CA VAL A 108 -8.41 11.80 -3.64
C VAL A 108 -7.25 11.96 -2.67
N GLY A 109 -6.89 10.91 -1.91
CA GLY A 109 -5.79 10.98 -0.96
C GLY A 109 -5.86 9.96 0.19
N VAL A 110 -6.92 9.12 0.24
CA VAL A 110 -7.07 8.07 1.28
C VAL A 110 -7.13 6.66 0.69
N GLY A 111 -6.74 6.53 -0.57
CA GLY A 111 -6.60 5.31 -1.36
C GLY A 111 -5.66 5.56 -2.51
N THR A 112 -5.83 4.85 -3.65
CA THR A 112 -5.05 5.11 -4.87
C THR A 112 -5.40 6.47 -5.49
N GLY A 113 -4.59 6.96 -6.43
CA GLY A 113 -4.90 8.15 -7.24
C GLY A 113 -3.94 9.33 -7.09
N THR A 114 -2.84 9.19 -6.36
CA THR A 114 -1.90 10.29 -6.11
C THR A 114 -0.62 10.25 -6.96
N SER A 115 -0.40 9.19 -7.76
CA SER A 115 0.74 9.12 -8.67
C SER A 115 0.51 9.96 -9.94
N PRO A 116 1.57 10.51 -10.56
CA PRO A 116 1.45 11.47 -11.66
C PRO A 116 0.65 10.99 -12.87
N ASP A 117 0.77 9.72 -13.24
CA ASP A 117 0.01 9.09 -14.32
C ASP A 117 -1.48 8.96 -13.99
N GLN A 118 -1.81 8.64 -12.74
CA GLN A 118 -3.18 8.58 -12.23
C GLN A 118 -3.81 9.98 -12.19
N VAL A 119 -3.07 10.98 -11.72
CA VAL A 119 -3.52 12.38 -11.69
C VAL A 119 -3.91 12.87 -13.09
N ALA A 120 -3.08 12.61 -14.11
CA ALA A 120 -3.35 13.03 -15.48
C ALA A 120 -4.67 12.44 -16.03
N ILE A 121 -4.96 11.17 -15.72
CA ILE A 121 -6.21 10.51 -16.15
C ILE A 121 -7.41 11.02 -15.36
N GLN A 122 -7.25 11.30 -14.06
CA GLN A 122 -8.33 11.89 -13.24
C GLN A 122 -8.72 13.29 -13.76
N GLU A 123 -7.75 14.13 -14.11
CA GLU A 123 -8.00 15.44 -14.73
C GLU A 123 -8.74 15.30 -16.08
N GLU A 124 -8.39 14.29 -16.89
CA GLU A 124 -9.11 14.00 -18.14
C GLU A 124 -10.56 13.58 -17.87
N VAL A 125 -10.81 12.69 -16.90
CA VAL A 125 -12.13 12.24 -16.50
C VAL A 125 -12.99 13.41 -16.00
N VAL A 126 -12.44 14.30 -15.20
CA VAL A 126 -13.10 15.53 -14.75
C VAL A 126 -13.46 16.44 -15.92
N LYS A 127 -12.51 16.65 -16.84
CA LYS A 127 -12.75 17.45 -18.06
C LYS A 127 -13.86 16.87 -18.91
N ASP A 128 -13.88 15.56 -19.11
CA ASP A 128 -14.92 14.89 -19.91
C ASP A 128 -16.29 15.00 -19.26
N PHE A 129 -16.40 14.78 -17.95
CA PHE A 129 -17.63 14.97 -17.21
C PHE A 129 -18.15 16.40 -17.36
N ASN A 130 -17.30 17.38 -17.10
CA ASN A 130 -17.64 18.81 -17.16
C ASN A 130 -18.03 19.28 -18.57
N ALA A 131 -17.50 18.62 -19.61
CA ALA A 131 -17.87 18.89 -21.00
C ALA A 131 -19.18 18.21 -21.44
N SER A 132 -19.60 17.15 -20.76
CA SER A 132 -20.78 16.34 -21.14
C SER A 132 -22.13 16.97 -20.72
N GLN A 133 -22.08 17.92 -19.78
CA GLN A 133 -23.29 18.57 -19.24
C GLN A 133 -22.94 19.97 -18.69
N ASP A 134 -23.94 20.79 -18.34
CA ASP A 134 -23.78 22.20 -17.97
C ASP A 134 -24.27 22.55 -16.54
N LYS A 135 -24.81 21.58 -15.78
CA LYS A 135 -25.43 21.82 -14.47
C LYS A 135 -24.47 21.60 -13.30
N ILE A 136 -23.60 20.60 -13.39
CA ILE A 136 -22.65 20.22 -12.34
C ILE A 136 -21.26 20.64 -12.77
N GLN A 137 -20.46 21.10 -11.84
CA GLN A 137 -19.01 21.27 -12.00
C GLN A 137 -18.31 20.28 -11.08
N LEU A 138 -17.72 19.23 -11.65
CA LEU A 138 -16.84 18.32 -10.91
C LEU A 138 -15.52 19.03 -10.65
N VAL A 139 -15.13 19.09 -9.36
CA VAL A 139 -13.92 19.74 -8.88
C VAL A 139 -13.03 18.69 -8.26
N LEU A 140 -11.83 18.52 -8.76
CA LEU A 140 -10.86 17.53 -8.30
C LEU A 140 -9.96 18.12 -7.20
N GLU A 141 -9.85 17.43 -6.06
CA GLU A 141 -8.96 17.76 -4.97
C GLU A 141 -8.05 16.57 -4.68
N ILE A 142 -6.77 16.65 -5.08
CA ILE A 142 -5.79 15.60 -4.86
C ILE A 142 -4.85 16.02 -3.74
N VAL A 143 -4.83 15.22 -2.67
CA VAL A 143 -3.98 15.41 -1.50
C VAL A 143 -2.99 14.23 -1.42
N PRO A 144 -1.69 14.45 -1.14
CA PRO A 144 -0.74 13.38 -0.94
C PRO A 144 -1.25 12.36 0.09
N TYR A 145 -1.02 11.08 -0.15
CA TYR A 145 -1.55 9.99 0.69
C TYR A 145 -1.19 10.16 2.17
N ASP A 146 0.07 10.57 2.46
CA ASP A 146 0.56 10.76 3.82
C ASP A 146 -0.17 11.86 4.60
N ALA A 147 -0.71 12.88 3.91
CA ALA A 147 -1.50 13.97 4.50
C ALA A 147 -3.02 13.77 4.35
N GLY A 148 -3.45 12.78 3.56
CA GLY A 148 -4.84 12.63 3.13
C GLY A 148 -5.83 12.44 4.27
N ARG A 149 -5.53 11.56 5.22
CA ARG A 149 -6.41 11.26 6.35
C ARG A 149 -6.62 12.48 7.26
N ASP A 150 -5.55 13.17 7.62
CA ASP A 150 -5.61 14.32 8.52
C ASP A 150 -6.31 15.51 7.86
N THR A 151 -6.06 15.72 6.56
CA THR A 151 -6.75 16.74 5.77
C THR A 151 -8.24 16.46 5.71
N LEU A 152 -8.65 15.25 5.35
CA LEU A 152 -10.07 14.86 5.28
C LEU A 152 -10.75 14.95 6.65
N ALA A 153 -10.09 14.49 7.73
CA ALA A 153 -10.61 14.61 9.09
C ALA A 153 -10.88 16.07 9.48
N THR A 154 -9.94 16.96 9.16
CA THR A 154 -10.06 18.40 9.42
C THR A 154 -11.21 19.03 8.64
N GLN A 155 -11.35 18.68 7.35
CA GLN A 155 -12.43 19.18 6.50
C GLN A 155 -13.80 18.71 7.01
N ILE A 156 -13.95 17.42 7.35
CA ILE A 156 -15.20 16.85 7.90
C ILE A 156 -15.54 17.51 9.25
N ALA A 157 -14.58 17.63 10.16
CA ALA A 157 -14.80 18.22 11.48
C ALA A 157 -15.20 19.69 11.41
N SER A 158 -14.71 20.45 10.42
CA SER A 158 -15.11 21.85 10.20
C SER A 158 -16.46 22.01 9.48
N GLY A 159 -17.08 20.91 9.04
CA GLY A 159 -18.31 20.93 8.24
C GLY A 159 -18.11 21.36 6.79
N ALA A 160 -16.87 21.36 6.31
CA ALA A 160 -16.47 21.68 4.93
C ALA A 160 -15.89 20.45 4.21
N GLY A 161 -16.37 19.26 4.54
CA GLY A 161 -15.96 18.01 3.89
C GLY A 161 -16.22 18.03 2.39
N PRO A 162 -15.52 17.19 1.60
CA PRO A 162 -15.78 17.01 0.16
C PRO A 162 -17.11 16.27 -0.04
N ASP A 163 -17.69 16.38 -1.25
CA ASP A 163 -18.92 15.64 -1.54
C ASP A 163 -18.65 14.16 -1.78
N ILE A 164 -17.55 13.84 -2.47
CA ILE A 164 -17.13 12.47 -2.83
C ILE A 164 -15.70 12.23 -2.36
N VAL A 165 -15.44 11.05 -1.79
CA VAL A 165 -14.12 10.57 -1.38
C VAL A 165 -13.83 9.25 -2.08
N GLY A 166 -12.68 9.14 -2.72
CA GLY A 166 -12.27 7.89 -3.36
C GLY A 166 -11.45 8.06 -4.65
N PRO A 167 -11.03 6.94 -5.26
CA PRO A 167 -11.36 5.57 -4.85
C PRO A 167 -10.77 5.22 -3.48
N VAL A 168 -11.48 4.40 -2.73
CA VAL A 168 -11.08 4.06 -1.36
C VAL A 168 -11.60 2.68 -0.96
N GLY A 169 -10.73 1.87 -0.38
CA GLY A 169 -11.06 0.60 0.25
C GLY A 169 -11.59 0.76 1.68
N TRP A 170 -11.81 -0.37 2.37
CA TRP A 170 -12.25 -0.40 3.76
C TRP A 170 -11.24 0.29 4.67
N GLY A 171 -9.93 0.01 4.54
CA GLY A 171 -8.89 0.58 5.39
C GLY A 171 -8.83 2.11 5.35
N GLY A 172 -9.05 2.72 4.18
CA GLY A 172 -9.13 4.17 4.04
C GLY A 172 -10.43 4.78 4.56
N SER A 173 -11.56 4.06 4.40
CA SER A 173 -12.90 4.57 4.74
C SER A 173 -13.31 4.33 6.20
N ASN A 174 -12.80 3.29 6.86
CA ASN A 174 -13.15 2.96 8.25
C ASN A 174 -12.69 4.00 9.26
N ALA A 175 -11.63 4.76 8.95
CA ALA A 175 -11.22 5.92 9.73
C ALA A 175 -12.33 6.97 9.89
N PHE A 176 -13.30 6.97 8.97
CA PHE A 176 -14.42 7.90 8.90
C PHE A 176 -15.77 7.19 9.04
N TYR A 177 -15.79 6.04 9.74
CA TYR A 177 -17.02 5.31 10.00
C TYR A 177 -18.07 6.23 10.64
N GLY A 178 -19.29 6.13 10.19
CA GLY A 178 -20.35 7.03 10.63
C GLY A 178 -20.42 8.37 9.88
N GLN A 179 -19.57 8.61 8.88
CA GLN A 179 -19.56 9.84 8.09
C GLN A 179 -20.09 9.66 6.64
N TRP A 180 -20.46 8.45 6.27
CA TRP A 180 -20.87 8.14 4.90
C TRP A 180 -22.39 8.23 4.73
N LEU A 181 -22.83 8.67 3.55
CA LEU A 181 -24.24 8.74 3.17
C LEU A 181 -24.75 7.33 2.82
N ASP A 182 -25.92 6.98 3.32
CA ASP A 182 -26.69 5.85 2.81
C ASP A 182 -27.22 6.16 1.40
N LEU A 183 -26.78 5.40 0.43
CA LEU A 183 -27.08 5.59 -0.99
C LEU A 183 -28.43 5.01 -1.43
N THR A 184 -29.15 4.33 -0.54
CA THR A 184 -30.42 3.62 -0.86
C THR A 184 -31.44 4.53 -1.55
N GLU A 185 -31.63 5.75 -1.03
CA GLU A 185 -32.55 6.72 -1.62
C GLU A 185 -32.06 7.21 -3.00
N GLN A 186 -30.77 7.49 -3.16
CA GLN A 186 -30.18 7.99 -4.39
C GLN A 186 -30.21 6.93 -5.50
N ILE A 187 -29.93 5.67 -5.16
CA ILE A 187 -30.06 4.53 -6.08
C ILE A 187 -31.50 4.43 -6.59
N ALA A 188 -32.47 4.44 -5.67
CA ALA A 188 -33.88 4.33 -6.04
C ALA A 188 -34.37 5.54 -6.88
N ALA A 189 -33.97 6.76 -6.51
CA ALA A 189 -34.39 7.98 -7.18
C ALA A 189 -33.78 8.16 -8.58
N SER A 190 -32.53 7.73 -8.77
CA SER A 190 -31.82 7.83 -10.06
C SER A 190 -32.20 6.73 -11.04
N GLY A 191 -32.74 5.60 -10.57
CA GLY A 191 -32.94 4.40 -11.36
C GLY A 191 -31.65 3.73 -11.80
N PHE A 192 -30.54 3.95 -11.05
CA PHE A 192 -29.26 3.30 -11.32
C PHE A 192 -29.40 1.77 -11.20
N ASP A 193 -28.97 1.06 -12.23
CA ASP A 193 -29.07 -0.40 -12.27
C ASP A 193 -27.90 -1.03 -11.52
N VAL A 194 -28.13 -1.46 -10.28
CA VAL A 194 -27.12 -2.15 -9.47
C VAL A 194 -26.91 -3.61 -9.89
N SER A 195 -27.77 -4.18 -10.74
CA SER A 195 -27.66 -5.58 -11.19
C SER A 195 -26.50 -5.82 -12.17
N VAL A 196 -25.82 -4.76 -12.59
CA VAL A 196 -24.58 -4.84 -13.38
C VAL A 196 -23.38 -5.36 -12.56
N PHE A 197 -23.50 -5.37 -11.23
CA PHE A 197 -22.47 -5.89 -10.32
C PHE A 197 -22.86 -7.26 -9.78
N ASP A 198 -21.85 -8.01 -9.31
CA ASP A 198 -22.11 -9.19 -8.49
C ASP A 198 -22.83 -8.77 -7.18
N PRO A 199 -23.95 -9.41 -6.83
CA PRO A 199 -24.69 -9.09 -5.60
C PRO A 199 -23.84 -9.15 -4.34
N ALA A 200 -22.91 -10.11 -4.22
CA ALA A 200 -22.04 -10.23 -3.06
C ALA A 200 -21.08 -9.03 -2.93
N LEU A 201 -20.63 -8.45 -4.04
CA LEU A 201 -19.83 -7.21 -4.03
C LEU A 201 -20.68 -6.00 -3.62
N VAL A 202 -21.93 -5.92 -4.02
CA VAL A 202 -22.85 -4.85 -3.57
C VAL A 202 -23.09 -4.98 -2.07
N ASP A 203 -23.40 -6.19 -1.60
CA ASP A 203 -23.66 -6.48 -0.19
C ASP A 203 -22.42 -6.22 0.69
N SER A 204 -21.21 -6.35 0.15
CA SER A 204 -19.97 -6.04 0.90
C SER A 204 -19.86 -4.58 1.33
N PHE A 205 -20.57 -3.66 0.68
CA PHE A 205 -20.65 -2.24 1.06
C PHE A 205 -21.90 -1.88 1.86
N GLN A 206 -22.70 -2.88 2.26
CA GLN A 206 -23.79 -2.71 3.19
C GLN A 206 -23.28 -2.72 4.63
N THR A 207 -23.63 -1.71 5.40
CA THR A 207 -23.29 -1.58 6.83
C THR A 207 -24.53 -1.32 7.67
N GLU A 208 -24.37 -1.15 8.98
CA GLU A 208 -25.46 -0.70 9.86
C GLU A 208 -25.98 0.70 9.49
N GLU A 209 -25.18 1.49 8.77
CA GLU A 209 -25.53 2.83 8.29
C GLU A 209 -26.27 2.82 6.94
N GLY A 210 -26.45 1.68 6.30
CA GLY A 210 -27.05 1.51 4.99
C GLY A 210 -26.04 1.12 3.90
N GLN A 211 -26.39 1.35 2.65
CA GLN A 211 -25.51 1.12 1.49
C GLN A 211 -24.54 2.28 1.34
N VAL A 212 -23.34 2.17 1.90
CA VAL A 212 -22.37 3.28 2.00
C VAL A 212 -21.40 3.38 0.82
N GLY A 213 -21.56 2.56 -0.20
CA GLY A 213 -20.77 2.58 -1.44
C GLY A 213 -21.34 1.63 -2.47
N LEU A 214 -20.84 1.71 -3.70
CA LEU A 214 -21.10 0.75 -4.77
C LEU A 214 -19.76 0.21 -5.29
N PRO A 215 -19.69 -1.04 -5.76
CA PRO A 215 -18.44 -1.61 -6.25
C PRO A 215 -17.88 -0.80 -7.44
N PHE A 216 -16.59 -0.50 -7.39
CA PHE A 216 -15.86 0.17 -8.46
C PHE A 216 -14.77 -0.74 -9.01
N ALA A 217 -13.87 -1.18 -8.15
CA ALA A 217 -12.70 -1.97 -8.47
C ALA A 217 -12.58 -3.16 -7.52
N VAL A 218 -12.05 -4.28 -8.01
CA VAL A 218 -11.76 -5.47 -7.21
C VAL A 218 -10.33 -5.92 -7.47
N PHE A 219 -9.68 -6.47 -6.43
CA PHE A 219 -8.28 -6.83 -6.49
C PHE A 219 -8.06 -8.17 -5.81
N PRO A 220 -8.30 -9.29 -6.52
CA PRO A 220 -7.97 -10.61 -6.00
C PRO A 220 -6.47 -10.75 -5.75
N SER A 221 -6.10 -11.45 -4.69
CA SER A 221 -4.71 -11.72 -4.34
C SER A 221 -4.20 -12.96 -5.06
N ALA A 222 -2.89 -12.97 -5.35
CA ALA A 222 -2.19 -14.11 -5.94
C ALA A 222 -0.75 -14.17 -5.42
N VAL A 223 -0.06 -15.27 -5.72
CA VAL A 223 1.37 -15.41 -5.56
C VAL A 223 2.06 -14.89 -6.83
N TYR A 224 2.58 -13.67 -6.80
CA TYR A 224 3.50 -13.21 -7.84
C TYR A 224 4.82 -13.93 -7.71
N PHE A 225 5.44 -14.33 -8.80
CA PHE A 225 6.74 -14.97 -8.78
C PHE A 225 7.61 -14.57 -9.99
N VAL A 226 8.93 -14.67 -9.83
CA VAL A 226 9.93 -14.39 -10.87
C VAL A 226 10.39 -15.72 -11.49
N PRO A 227 9.97 -16.09 -12.71
CA PRO A 227 10.31 -17.39 -13.31
C PRO A 227 11.82 -17.66 -13.35
N GLU A 228 12.63 -16.65 -13.70
CA GLU A 228 14.09 -16.77 -13.79
C GLU A 228 14.70 -17.30 -12.49
N TYR A 229 14.22 -16.85 -11.32
CA TYR A 229 14.76 -17.30 -10.03
C TYR A 229 14.39 -18.75 -9.68
N PHE A 230 13.26 -19.24 -10.17
CA PHE A 230 12.90 -20.65 -10.08
C PHE A 230 13.77 -21.52 -10.99
N ASP A 231 14.00 -21.06 -12.23
CA ASP A 231 14.86 -21.75 -13.21
C ASP A 231 16.29 -21.87 -12.68
N GLU A 232 16.84 -20.81 -12.06
CA GLU A 232 18.20 -20.78 -11.51
C GLU A 232 18.45 -21.85 -10.44
N VAL A 233 17.42 -22.16 -9.62
CA VAL A 233 17.53 -23.16 -8.55
C VAL A 233 16.89 -24.50 -8.93
N GLY A 234 16.32 -24.63 -10.14
CA GLY A 234 15.71 -25.85 -10.67
C GLY A 234 14.42 -26.25 -9.98
N LEU A 235 13.61 -25.28 -9.56
CA LEU A 235 12.28 -25.48 -9.00
C LEU A 235 11.20 -25.34 -10.07
N GLU A 236 10.11 -26.13 -9.91
CA GLU A 236 8.89 -25.91 -10.69
C GLU A 236 8.19 -24.63 -10.29
N TYR A 237 7.40 -24.04 -11.19
CA TYR A 237 6.64 -22.82 -10.90
C TYR A 237 5.42 -23.10 -9.99
N PRO A 238 4.97 -22.11 -9.20
CA PRO A 238 3.72 -22.19 -8.47
C PRO A 238 2.54 -22.59 -9.38
N PRO A 239 1.63 -23.48 -8.94
CA PRO A 239 0.47 -23.87 -9.74
C PRO A 239 -0.37 -22.67 -10.17
N GLN A 240 -0.95 -22.75 -11.37
CA GLN A 240 -1.82 -21.71 -11.92
C GLN A 240 -3.31 -22.08 -11.88
N ASN A 241 -3.66 -23.28 -11.41
CA ASN A 241 -5.05 -23.66 -11.14
C ASN A 241 -5.19 -24.11 -9.69
N TYR A 242 -6.26 -23.69 -9.04
CA TYR A 242 -6.59 -24.17 -7.70
C TYR A 242 -6.85 -25.68 -7.72
N GLY A 243 -6.21 -26.41 -6.80
CA GLY A 243 -6.29 -27.86 -6.68
C GLY A 243 -5.20 -28.62 -7.42
N ASP A 244 -4.40 -27.96 -8.26
CA ASP A 244 -3.22 -28.58 -8.86
C ASP A 244 -2.15 -28.85 -7.78
N LYS A 245 -1.38 -29.93 -7.98
CA LYS A 245 -0.26 -30.28 -7.12
C LYS A 245 0.99 -29.52 -7.53
N TYR A 246 1.90 -29.35 -6.59
CA TYR A 246 3.26 -28.87 -6.85
C TYR A 246 4.21 -30.06 -6.96
N VAL A 247 5.25 -29.95 -7.77
CA VAL A 247 6.29 -30.99 -7.84
C VAL A 247 7.54 -30.51 -7.11
N LEU A 248 7.85 -31.14 -5.98
CA LEU A 248 9.03 -30.87 -5.18
C LEU A 248 9.92 -32.11 -5.15
N ASP A 249 11.18 -31.98 -5.58
CA ASP A 249 12.15 -33.08 -5.64
C ASP A 249 11.66 -34.31 -6.47
N GLY A 250 10.80 -34.07 -7.47
CA GLY A 250 10.22 -35.09 -8.34
C GLY A 250 9.00 -35.81 -7.76
N GLU A 251 8.50 -35.38 -6.61
CA GLU A 251 7.29 -35.91 -5.98
C GLU A 251 6.15 -34.87 -6.03
N GLU A 252 4.93 -35.35 -6.33
CA GLU A 252 3.73 -34.50 -6.26
C GLU A 252 3.32 -34.27 -4.81
N VAL A 253 3.26 -33.01 -4.39
CA VAL A 253 2.86 -32.57 -3.05
C VAL A 253 1.71 -31.58 -3.12
N ASP A 254 1.00 -31.35 -2.02
CA ASP A 254 -0.01 -30.31 -1.94
C ASP A 254 0.63 -28.93 -2.00
N TRP A 255 0.03 -27.99 -2.75
CA TRP A 255 0.41 -26.60 -2.74
C TRP A 255 -0.24 -25.91 -1.53
N ASN A 256 0.43 -26.03 -0.39
CA ASN A 256 0.02 -25.46 0.89
C ASN A 256 1.13 -24.56 1.47
N TRP A 257 0.88 -23.91 2.62
CA TRP A 257 1.85 -23.01 3.23
C TRP A 257 3.15 -23.70 3.66
N ASP A 258 3.14 -25.00 3.94
CA ASP A 258 4.38 -25.75 4.25
C ASP A 258 5.24 -25.90 2.99
N THR A 259 4.64 -26.33 1.87
CA THR A 259 5.33 -26.41 0.56
C THR A 259 5.80 -25.05 0.09
N PHE A 260 4.96 -24.02 0.21
CA PHE A 260 5.33 -22.63 -0.09
C PHE A 260 6.55 -22.18 0.72
N THR A 261 6.58 -22.50 2.01
CA THR A 261 7.71 -22.17 2.90
C THR A 261 9.00 -22.85 2.46
N GLU A 262 8.94 -24.14 2.09
CA GLU A 262 10.12 -24.86 1.60
C GLU A 262 10.64 -24.28 0.28
N VAL A 263 9.74 -23.95 -0.64
CA VAL A 263 10.08 -23.24 -1.89
C VAL A 263 10.71 -21.87 -1.58
N ALA A 264 10.14 -21.11 -0.67
CA ALA A 264 10.66 -19.80 -0.28
C ALA A 264 12.07 -19.88 0.34
N LYS A 265 12.36 -20.92 1.16
CA LYS A 265 13.70 -21.15 1.69
C LYS A 265 14.73 -21.42 0.59
N ARG A 266 14.36 -22.24 -0.40
CA ARG A 266 15.24 -22.57 -1.54
C ARG A 266 15.47 -21.37 -2.49
N LEU A 267 14.58 -20.40 -2.48
CA LEU A 267 14.69 -19.15 -3.23
C LEU A 267 15.34 -18.01 -2.42
N THR A 268 15.71 -18.25 -1.16
CA THR A 268 16.45 -17.27 -0.35
C THR A 268 17.94 -17.51 -0.52
N ILE A 269 18.64 -16.56 -1.11
CA ILE A 269 20.02 -16.71 -1.58
C ILE A 269 20.95 -15.74 -0.83
N ASP A 270 22.12 -16.22 -0.42
CA ASP A 270 23.18 -15.41 0.14
C ASP A 270 24.16 -14.86 -0.92
N VAL A 271 25.09 -14.03 -0.51
CA VAL A 271 26.13 -13.43 -1.39
C VAL A 271 27.05 -14.47 -2.03
N ASN A 272 27.13 -15.70 -1.51
CA ASN A 272 27.96 -16.79 -2.04
C ASN A 272 27.17 -17.69 -3.00
N GLY A 273 25.86 -17.46 -3.16
CA GLY A 273 24.98 -18.25 -4.00
C GLY A 273 24.40 -19.49 -3.33
N PHE A 274 24.56 -19.66 -2.01
CA PHE A 274 23.89 -20.74 -1.27
C PHE A 274 22.47 -20.33 -0.92
N ASN A 275 21.54 -21.29 -1.01
CA ASN A 275 20.18 -21.08 -0.54
C ASN A 275 20.02 -21.44 0.94
N ALA A 276 18.94 -20.98 1.57
CA ALA A 276 18.74 -21.10 3.02
C ALA A 276 18.67 -22.56 3.53
N THR A 277 18.51 -23.56 2.64
CA THR A 277 18.49 -24.99 3.03
C THR A 277 19.86 -25.68 2.89
N GLU A 278 20.86 -24.99 2.34
CA GLU A 278 22.17 -25.58 2.05
C GLU A 278 23.19 -25.37 3.19
N GLU A 279 24.09 -26.34 3.35
CA GLU A 279 25.23 -26.19 4.25
C GLU A 279 26.18 -25.11 3.73
N GLY A 280 26.44 -24.11 4.54
CA GLY A 280 27.29 -22.96 4.17
C GLY A 280 26.53 -21.66 3.88
N PHE A 281 25.19 -21.69 3.89
CA PHE A 281 24.38 -20.49 3.83
C PHE A 281 24.70 -19.51 4.99
N ASP A 282 24.90 -18.24 4.65
CA ASP A 282 25.13 -17.18 5.62
C ASP A 282 23.91 -16.26 5.76
N PRO A 283 23.07 -16.40 6.79
CA PRO A 283 21.87 -15.60 6.99
C PRO A 283 22.15 -14.11 7.25
N THR A 284 23.43 -13.72 7.45
CA THR A 284 23.82 -12.31 7.62
C THR A 284 24.16 -11.62 6.29
N GLN A 285 24.22 -12.37 5.19
CA GLN A 285 24.63 -11.91 3.87
C GLN A 285 23.59 -12.24 2.78
N ILE A 286 22.31 -12.21 3.12
CA ILE A 286 21.22 -12.47 2.17
C ILE A 286 21.18 -11.36 1.12
N VAL A 287 21.12 -11.73 -0.16
CA VAL A 287 21.00 -10.82 -1.31
C VAL A 287 19.63 -10.90 -2.00
N GLN A 288 18.89 -11.99 -1.76
CA GLN A 288 17.54 -12.24 -2.23
C GLN A 288 16.77 -13.03 -1.18
N VAL A 289 15.54 -12.66 -0.88
CA VAL A 289 14.62 -13.45 -0.06
C VAL A 289 13.65 -14.23 -0.94
N GLY A 290 13.20 -15.39 -0.47
CA GLY A 290 12.24 -16.19 -1.21
C GLY A 290 10.83 -15.59 -1.20
N TYR A 291 10.47 -14.86 -0.14
CA TYR A 291 9.13 -14.32 0.00
C TYR A 291 9.11 -12.91 0.60
N SER A 292 8.23 -12.08 0.06
CA SER A 292 7.85 -10.78 0.63
C SER A 292 6.32 -10.70 0.75
N PRO A 293 5.78 -10.32 1.92
CA PRO A 293 4.34 -10.05 2.09
C PRO A 293 3.93 -8.70 1.48
N GLN A 294 4.56 -8.25 0.48
CA GLN A 294 4.52 -6.96 -0.23
C GLN A 294 3.34 -6.05 0.17
N TRP A 295 3.55 -5.22 1.19
CA TRP A 295 2.59 -4.33 1.86
C TRP A 295 1.37 -5.01 2.51
N GLN A 296 1.41 -6.35 2.64
CA GLN A 296 0.42 -7.14 3.38
C GLN A 296 1.01 -7.54 4.75
N THR A 297 1.47 -6.55 5.52
CA THR A 297 2.27 -6.74 6.74
C THR A 297 1.47 -6.64 8.04
N HIS A 298 0.21 -6.19 8.00
CA HIS A 298 -0.62 -6.17 9.20
C HIS A 298 -0.96 -7.61 9.66
N PRO A 299 -1.03 -7.89 10.97
CA PRO A 299 -1.36 -9.22 11.51
C PRO A 299 -2.63 -9.84 10.92
N ASN A 300 -3.64 -9.03 10.62
CA ASN A 300 -4.88 -9.48 10.01
C ASN A 300 -4.68 -10.10 8.62
N TYR A 301 -3.74 -9.58 7.83
CA TYR A 301 -3.48 -10.10 6.48
C TYR A 301 -2.81 -11.46 6.54
N PHE A 302 -1.80 -11.64 7.40
CA PHE A 302 -1.21 -12.96 7.64
C PHE A 302 -2.27 -13.95 8.12
N GLY A 303 -3.09 -13.53 9.09
CA GLY A 303 -4.17 -14.36 9.63
C GLY A 303 -5.15 -14.82 8.56
N VAL A 304 -5.63 -13.90 7.72
CA VAL A 304 -6.59 -14.21 6.66
C VAL A 304 -6.01 -15.19 5.65
N PHE A 305 -4.81 -14.95 5.13
CA PHE A 305 -4.21 -15.84 4.12
C PHE A 305 -3.93 -17.26 4.64
N HIS A 306 -3.67 -17.43 5.92
CA HIS A 306 -3.32 -18.74 6.50
C HIS A 306 -4.50 -19.48 7.14
N ALA A 307 -5.49 -18.75 7.68
CA ALA A 307 -6.53 -19.36 8.51
C ALA A 307 -7.95 -18.81 8.21
N GLY A 308 -8.08 -17.98 7.18
CA GLY A 308 -9.36 -17.39 6.82
C GLY A 308 -9.79 -16.24 7.70
N SER A 309 -10.94 -15.67 7.35
CA SER A 309 -11.53 -14.48 8.01
C SER A 309 -12.57 -14.87 9.03
N ASP A 310 -12.66 -14.10 10.10
CA ASP A 310 -13.76 -14.13 11.05
C ASP A 310 -13.96 -12.74 11.66
N TYR A 311 -15.05 -12.54 12.38
CA TYR A 311 -15.29 -11.31 13.12
C TYR A 311 -14.30 -11.18 14.27
N ILE A 312 -13.48 -10.13 14.22
CA ILE A 312 -12.40 -9.88 15.19
C ILE A 312 -12.88 -9.15 16.44
N VAL A 313 -14.14 -8.74 16.47
CA VAL A 313 -14.77 -8.04 17.59
C VAL A 313 -16.06 -8.75 17.98
N GLU A 314 -16.18 -9.12 19.25
CA GLU A 314 -17.44 -9.52 19.88
C GLU A 314 -18.03 -8.38 20.71
N GLY A 315 -19.37 -8.40 20.90
CA GLY A 315 -20.08 -7.36 21.64
C GLY A 315 -20.77 -6.35 20.70
N LYS A 316 -21.70 -5.58 21.27
CA LYS A 316 -22.54 -4.63 20.49
C LYS A 316 -22.46 -3.19 20.99
N GLU A 317 -21.96 -2.98 22.20
CA GLU A 317 -22.00 -1.68 22.86
C GLU A 317 -20.65 -1.39 23.52
N LYS A 318 -20.31 -0.12 23.60
CA LYS A 318 -19.13 0.37 24.30
C LYS A 318 -19.12 -0.15 25.75
N GLY A 319 -18.01 -0.70 26.19
CA GLY A 319 -17.82 -1.35 27.47
C GLY A 319 -18.13 -2.86 27.48
N SER A 320 -18.65 -3.41 26.38
CA SER A 320 -18.88 -4.85 26.22
C SER A 320 -18.07 -5.47 25.06
N PHE A 321 -17.28 -4.67 24.36
CA PHE A 321 -16.46 -5.17 23.27
C PHE A 321 -15.31 -6.04 23.78
N SER A 322 -15.04 -7.14 23.10
CA SER A 322 -13.87 -7.99 23.32
C SER A 322 -13.24 -8.39 21.99
N VAL A 323 -11.94 -8.61 22.02
CA VAL A 323 -11.20 -9.13 20.86
C VAL A 323 -11.49 -10.61 20.68
N ASN A 324 -11.72 -11.02 19.42
CA ASN A 324 -11.98 -12.41 19.03
C ASN A 324 -11.13 -12.72 17.78
N LEU A 325 -9.79 -12.78 17.94
CA LEU A 325 -8.93 -13.19 16.83
C LEU A 325 -8.94 -14.71 16.68
N PRO A 326 -9.11 -15.25 15.46
CA PRO A 326 -8.97 -16.68 15.21
C PRO A 326 -7.60 -17.20 15.68
N GLU A 327 -7.58 -18.42 16.26
CA GLU A 327 -6.33 -19.00 16.80
C GLU A 327 -5.22 -19.11 15.74
N GLY A 328 -5.57 -19.51 14.52
CA GLY A 328 -4.64 -19.62 13.40
C GLY A 328 -3.97 -18.29 12.99
N TRP A 329 -4.52 -17.14 13.38
CA TRP A 329 -3.89 -15.83 13.13
C TRP A 329 -2.62 -15.64 13.95
N LYS A 330 -2.60 -16.12 15.18
CA LYS A 330 -1.38 -16.13 16.00
C LYS A 330 -0.29 -16.96 15.34
N GLU A 331 -0.66 -18.15 14.88
CA GLU A 331 0.25 -19.08 14.20
C GLU A 331 0.80 -18.48 12.89
N ALA A 332 -0.03 -17.80 12.12
CA ALA A 332 0.37 -17.11 10.89
C ALA A 332 1.39 -15.99 11.14
N VAL A 333 1.17 -15.17 12.17
CA VAL A 333 2.11 -14.10 12.53
C VAL A 333 3.40 -14.66 13.12
N GLN A 334 3.32 -15.78 13.88
CA GLN A 334 4.52 -16.49 14.36
C GLN A 334 5.32 -17.06 13.18
N TRP A 335 4.65 -17.67 12.19
CA TRP A 335 5.27 -18.18 10.97
C TRP A 335 6.07 -17.07 10.23
N ALA A 336 5.48 -15.88 10.09
CA ALA A 336 6.18 -14.75 9.48
C ALA A 336 7.38 -14.29 10.32
N TYR A 337 7.25 -14.27 11.65
CA TYR A 337 8.35 -13.94 12.55
C TYR A 337 9.50 -14.95 12.46
N ASP A 338 9.18 -16.24 12.45
CA ASP A 338 10.17 -17.32 12.29
C ASP A 338 10.79 -17.28 10.88
N GLY A 339 10.03 -16.87 9.87
CA GLY A 339 10.51 -16.64 8.52
C GLY A 339 11.58 -15.56 8.38
N MET A 340 11.60 -14.59 9.31
CA MET A 340 12.62 -13.54 9.35
C MET A 340 13.88 -13.95 10.14
N TYR A 341 13.71 -14.72 11.21
CA TYR A 341 14.78 -14.94 12.21
C TYR A 341 15.09 -16.41 12.48
N GLY A 342 14.44 -17.36 11.83
CA GLY A 342 14.71 -18.77 11.97
C GLY A 342 16.09 -19.18 11.45
N GLU A 343 16.44 -20.45 11.63
CA GLU A 343 17.71 -21.01 11.12
C GLU A 343 17.80 -20.98 9.59
N GLN A 344 16.64 -21.06 8.93
CA GLN A 344 16.46 -21.02 7.47
C GLN A 344 15.50 -19.88 7.13
N PRO A 345 15.93 -18.62 7.19
CA PRO A 345 15.08 -17.48 6.92
C PRO A 345 14.64 -17.45 5.45
N PHE A 346 13.42 -16.97 5.20
CA PHE A 346 12.87 -16.82 3.87
C PHE A 346 12.18 -15.47 3.64
N MET A 347 12.19 -14.62 4.67
CA MET A 347 11.66 -13.25 4.64
C MET A 347 12.72 -12.24 5.11
N ALA A 348 12.60 -11.02 4.62
CA ALA A 348 13.47 -9.92 5.06
C ALA A 348 13.07 -9.42 6.45
N THR A 349 14.05 -9.12 7.31
CA THR A 349 13.84 -8.35 8.54
C THR A 349 13.52 -6.89 8.22
N GLY A 350 12.98 -6.12 9.18
CA GLY A 350 12.69 -4.70 9.01
C GLY A 350 13.89 -3.87 8.55
N PRO A 351 15.06 -3.98 9.19
CA PRO A 351 16.28 -3.29 8.74
C PRO A 351 16.70 -3.64 7.31
N MET A 352 16.55 -4.90 6.90
CA MET A 352 16.84 -5.34 5.54
C MET A 352 15.80 -4.76 4.55
N SER A 353 14.51 -4.98 4.82
CA SER A 353 13.41 -4.54 3.96
C SER A 353 13.45 -3.02 3.71
N ASN A 354 13.73 -2.23 4.75
CA ASN A 354 13.78 -0.77 4.68
C ASN A 354 15.12 -0.21 4.17
N SER A 355 16.07 -1.05 3.79
CA SER A 355 17.33 -0.60 3.21
C SER A 355 17.14 -0.17 1.74
N PRO A 356 17.95 0.80 1.24
CA PRO A 356 17.93 1.17 -0.18
C PRO A 356 18.26 0.00 -1.11
N GLU A 357 19.07 -0.96 -0.67
CA GLU A 357 19.43 -2.15 -1.44
C GLU A 357 18.21 -3.05 -1.69
N PHE A 358 17.29 -3.13 -0.72
CA PHE A 358 16.05 -3.89 -0.82
C PHE A 358 14.84 -3.03 -1.19
N GLY A 359 15.05 -1.80 -1.70
CA GLY A 359 14.02 -0.97 -2.31
C GLY A 359 13.12 -0.23 -1.32
N ASN A 360 13.59 0.01 -0.09
CA ASN A 360 12.85 0.76 0.92
C ASN A 360 11.41 0.25 1.12
N GLY A 361 11.25 -1.08 1.26
CA GLY A 361 9.97 -1.75 1.48
C GLY A 361 9.26 -2.23 0.19
N ASN A 362 9.86 -2.04 -1.00
CA ASN A 362 9.31 -2.56 -2.26
C ASN A 362 10.24 -3.64 -2.87
N LEU A 363 10.44 -4.73 -2.13
CA LEU A 363 11.44 -5.75 -2.42
C LEU A 363 11.25 -6.42 -3.78
N PHE A 364 10.01 -6.79 -4.09
CA PHE A 364 9.71 -7.48 -5.35
C PHE A 364 9.98 -6.59 -6.56
N ASN A 365 9.59 -5.30 -6.52
CA ASN A 365 9.88 -4.33 -7.59
C ASN A 365 11.39 -4.13 -7.82
N MET A 366 12.21 -4.36 -6.78
CA MET A 366 13.67 -4.28 -6.88
C MET A 366 14.34 -5.61 -7.25
N GLY A 367 13.55 -6.67 -7.54
CA GLY A 367 14.09 -8.01 -7.80
C GLY A 367 14.79 -8.64 -6.59
N LYS A 368 14.40 -8.25 -5.36
CA LYS A 368 14.99 -8.73 -4.11
C LYS A 368 14.14 -9.77 -3.39
N ALA A 369 12.96 -10.07 -3.92
CA ALA A 369 12.10 -11.16 -3.47
C ALA A 369 11.70 -12.01 -4.68
N ALA A 370 11.80 -13.34 -4.53
CA ALA A 370 11.44 -14.27 -5.60
C ALA A 370 9.93 -14.45 -5.73
N MET A 371 9.21 -14.37 -4.62
CA MET A 371 7.75 -14.43 -4.56
C MET A 371 7.18 -13.27 -3.73
N ALA A 372 5.95 -12.86 -4.08
CA ALA A 372 5.17 -11.92 -3.27
C ALA A 372 3.70 -12.34 -3.24
N VAL A 373 3.06 -12.29 -2.08
CA VAL A 373 1.60 -12.46 -1.96
C VAL A 373 0.99 -11.09 -1.76
N THR A 374 0.21 -10.65 -2.74
CA THR A 374 -0.39 -9.32 -2.73
C THR A 374 -1.55 -9.24 -3.74
N PRO A 375 -2.50 -8.31 -3.57
CA PRO A 375 -3.61 -8.14 -4.52
C PRO A 375 -3.17 -7.59 -5.89
N LEU A 376 -4.05 -7.74 -6.89
CA LEU A 376 -3.85 -7.34 -8.28
C LEU A 376 -3.45 -5.85 -8.46
N TRP A 377 -3.84 -4.96 -7.53
CA TRP A 377 -3.44 -3.55 -7.58
C TRP A 377 -1.92 -3.36 -7.62
N TYR A 378 -1.15 -4.31 -7.10
CA TYR A 378 0.31 -4.24 -7.11
C TYR A 378 0.91 -4.14 -8.53
N THR A 379 0.18 -4.52 -9.56
CA THR A 379 0.59 -4.32 -10.96
C THR A 379 0.79 -2.83 -11.34
N CYS A 380 0.33 -1.86 -10.54
CA CYS A 380 0.65 -0.44 -10.75
C CYS A 380 2.11 -0.10 -10.42
N CYS A 381 2.80 -0.92 -9.60
CA CYS A 381 3.99 -0.54 -8.85
C CYS A 381 5.23 -1.39 -9.21
N LEU A 382 5.27 -1.90 -10.44
CA LEU A 382 6.32 -2.79 -10.98
C LEU A 382 7.19 -2.12 -12.06
N ALA A 383 7.26 -0.78 -12.08
CA ALA A 383 7.98 -0.07 -13.14
C ALA A 383 9.49 -0.33 -13.13
N ASP A 384 10.13 -0.31 -11.95
CA ASP A 384 11.57 -0.55 -11.83
C ASP A 384 11.91 -2.01 -12.15
N PHE A 385 11.04 -2.95 -11.77
CA PHE A 385 11.14 -4.37 -12.08
C PHE A 385 11.18 -4.63 -13.58
N VAL A 386 10.21 -4.07 -14.31
CA VAL A 386 10.14 -4.20 -15.78
C VAL A 386 11.29 -3.46 -16.47
N ASN A 387 11.67 -2.28 -15.97
CA ASN A 387 12.81 -1.53 -16.51
C ASN A 387 14.14 -2.26 -16.30
N ALA A 388 14.25 -3.07 -15.25
CA ALA A 388 15.41 -3.95 -15.02
C ALA A 388 15.43 -5.17 -15.95
N GLY A 389 14.37 -5.39 -16.74
CA GLY A 389 14.23 -6.54 -17.66
C GLY A 389 13.75 -7.81 -16.99
N LEU A 390 13.24 -7.71 -15.74
CA LEU A 390 12.67 -8.86 -15.04
C LEU A 390 11.22 -9.11 -15.49
N GLU A 391 10.81 -10.36 -15.45
CA GLU A 391 9.48 -10.83 -15.81
C GLU A 391 8.81 -11.47 -14.59
N PHE A 392 7.50 -11.29 -14.45
CA PHE A 392 6.73 -11.96 -13.42
C PHE A 392 5.60 -12.79 -14.00
N GLN A 393 5.20 -13.79 -13.25
CA GLN A 393 3.96 -14.55 -13.46
C GLN A 393 3.17 -14.59 -12.14
N ALA A 394 1.97 -15.17 -12.16
CA ALA A 394 1.22 -15.42 -10.94
C ALA A 394 0.80 -16.89 -10.83
N GLY A 395 0.87 -17.39 -9.61
CA GLY A 395 0.32 -18.68 -9.19
C GLY A 395 -0.80 -18.50 -8.18
N VAL A 396 -1.57 -19.56 -7.97
CA VAL A 396 -2.68 -19.58 -7.01
C VAL A 396 -2.15 -19.51 -5.57
N LEU A 397 -2.98 -19.01 -4.66
CA LEU A 397 -2.66 -18.97 -3.25
C LEU A 397 -2.51 -20.41 -2.69
N PRO A 398 -1.58 -20.63 -1.73
CA PRO A 398 -1.47 -21.90 -1.02
C PRO A 398 -2.72 -22.20 -0.20
N THR A 399 -2.98 -23.49 0.04
CA THR A 399 -4.02 -23.91 0.98
C THR A 399 -3.51 -23.92 2.42
N ASP A 400 -4.44 -23.91 3.38
CA ASP A 400 -4.14 -24.28 4.76
C ASP A 400 -3.89 -25.79 4.92
N ALA A 401 -3.60 -26.23 6.15
CA ALA A 401 -3.37 -27.65 6.46
C ALA A 401 -4.61 -28.54 6.26
N ALA A 402 -5.81 -27.96 6.18
CA ALA A 402 -7.06 -28.68 5.89
C ALA A 402 -7.39 -28.71 4.38
N GLY A 403 -6.54 -28.13 3.54
CA GLY A 403 -6.73 -28.04 2.09
C GLY A 403 -7.71 -26.93 1.66
N GLN A 404 -7.99 -25.95 2.53
CA GLN A 404 -8.85 -24.81 2.22
C GLN A 404 -8.01 -23.65 1.67
N VAL A 405 -8.52 -23.00 0.62
CA VAL A 405 -7.95 -21.75 0.11
C VAL A 405 -8.54 -20.59 0.89
N HIS A 406 -7.66 -19.76 1.42
CA HIS A 406 -8.02 -18.50 2.06
C HIS A 406 -7.44 -17.35 1.23
N GLY A 407 -8.31 -16.62 0.54
CA GLY A 407 -7.94 -15.48 -0.28
C GLY A 407 -8.27 -14.14 0.38
N ARG A 408 -7.85 -13.08 -0.26
CA ARG A 408 -8.26 -11.72 0.03
C ARG A 408 -8.60 -11.02 -1.28
N VAL A 409 -9.77 -10.40 -1.32
CA VAL A 409 -10.21 -9.59 -2.44
C VAL A 409 -10.45 -8.17 -1.94
N ASP A 410 -9.48 -7.30 -2.17
CA ASP A 410 -9.68 -5.88 -1.92
C ASP A 410 -10.76 -5.34 -2.87
N ALA A 411 -11.57 -4.44 -2.36
CA ALA A 411 -12.59 -3.77 -3.16
C ALA A 411 -12.62 -2.28 -2.85
N ASP A 412 -12.47 -1.47 -3.90
CA ASP A 412 -12.58 -0.03 -3.81
C ASP A 412 -13.95 0.46 -4.25
N THR A 413 -14.35 1.56 -3.65
CA THR A 413 -15.57 2.31 -3.96
C THR A 413 -15.30 3.82 -3.95
N PHE A 414 -16.32 4.59 -4.28
CA PHE A 414 -16.41 6.01 -3.93
C PHE A 414 -17.44 6.18 -2.82
N ARG A 415 -17.12 6.97 -1.81
CA ARG A 415 -18.00 7.32 -0.68
C ARG A 415 -18.58 8.71 -0.89
N ILE A 416 -19.85 8.91 -0.54
CA ILE A 416 -20.44 10.24 -0.43
C ILE A 416 -20.45 10.64 1.04
N TRP A 417 -19.90 11.81 1.36
CA TRP A 417 -19.97 12.33 2.72
C TRP A 417 -21.40 12.74 3.08
N LYS A 418 -21.91 12.28 4.22
CA LYS A 418 -23.29 12.56 4.64
C LYS A 418 -23.59 14.03 4.90
N GLY A 419 -22.57 14.89 5.03
CA GLY A 419 -22.71 16.33 5.19
C GLY A 419 -22.81 17.11 3.88
N THR A 420 -22.76 16.44 2.71
CA THR A 420 -22.95 17.10 1.41
C THR A 420 -24.29 17.83 1.34
N LYS A 421 -24.32 18.95 0.63
CA LYS A 421 -25.56 19.70 0.36
C LYS A 421 -26.24 19.29 -0.94
N HIS A 422 -25.57 18.43 -1.72
CA HIS A 422 -25.93 18.06 -3.09
C HIS A 422 -25.92 16.54 -3.29
N PRO A 423 -26.68 15.76 -2.47
CA PRO A 423 -26.57 14.28 -2.49
C PRO A 423 -26.97 13.66 -3.84
N ALA A 424 -27.94 14.25 -4.54
CA ALA A 424 -28.37 13.75 -5.85
C ALA A 424 -27.32 14.00 -6.94
N GLU A 425 -26.71 15.19 -6.95
CA GLU A 425 -25.65 15.55 -7.90
C GLU A 425 -24.36 14.78 -7.58
N ALA A 426 -24.03 14.58 -6.30
CA ALA A 426 -22.90 13.75 -5.87
C ALA A 426 -23.10 12.29 -6.33
N PHE A 427 -24.30 11.75 -6.20
CA PHE A 427 -24.60 10.40 -6.69
C PHE A 427 -24.54 10.31 -8.22
N ALA A 428 -24.95 11.34 -8.96
CA ALA A 428 -24.80 11.38 -10.41
C ALA A 428 -23.32 11.35 -10.84
N VAL A 429 -22.45 12.08 -10.12
CA VAL A 429 -21.01 12.03 -10.34
C VAL A 429 -20.43 10.67 -9.95
N LEU A 430 -20.79 10.11 -8.79
CA LEU A 430 -20.38 8.78 -8.36
C LEU A 430 -20.73 7.74 -9.43
N SER A 431 -21.97 7.75 -9.91
CA SER A 431 -22.43 6.84 -10.97
C SER A 431 -21.59 6.96 -12.25
N TYR A 432 -21.20 8.19 -12.62
CA TYR A 432 -20.30 8.42 -13.76
C TYR A 432 -18.90 7.84 -13.48
N LEU A 433 -18.34 8.08 -12.29
CA LEU A 433 -16.99 7.62 -11.92
C LEU A 433 -16.89 6.08 -11.93
N ILE A 434 -17.92 5.36 -11.46
CA ILE A 434 -17.91 3.89 -11.41
C ILE A 434 -18.30 3.22 -12.74
N THR A 435 -18.80 3.97 -13.71
CA THR A 435 -19.20 3.45 -15.02
C THR A 435 -18.33 4.00 -16.16
N THR A 436 -18.73 5.13 -16.76
CA THR A 436 -18.05 5.72 -17.92
C THR A 436 -16.65 6.24 -17.58
N GLY A 437 -16.51 6.95 -16.47
CA GLY A 437 -15.20 7.41 -15.97
C GLY A 437 -14.30 6.25 -15.60
N GLY A 438 -14.89 5.18 -15.08
CA GLY A 438 -14.18 3.95 -14.70
C GLY A 438 -13.40 3.30 -15.84
N ASP A 439 -13.88 3.40 -17.08
CA ASP A 439 -13.18 2.84 -18.24
C ASP A 439 -11.79 3.44 -18.47
N LYS A 440 -11.56 4.68 -17.98
CA LYS A 440 -10.25 5.34 -17.99
C LYS A 440 -9.49 5.15 -16.68
N LEU A 441 -10.19 5.21 -15.54
CA LEU A 441 -9.57 5.14 -14.22
C LEU A 441 -9.04 3.75 -13.88
N LEU A 442 -9.82 2.68 -14.12
CA LEU A 442 -9.48 1.33 -13.72
C LEU A 442 -8.14 0.82 -14.29
N PRO A 443 -7.82 1.04 -15.59
CA PRO A 443 -6.54 0.59 -16.13
C PRO A 443 -5.33 1.25 -15.47
N VAL A 444 -5.40 2.57 -15.21
CA VAL A 444 -4.27 3.31 -14.58
C VAL A 444 -4.13 3.00 -13.10
N TYR A 445 -5.19 2.61 -12.44
CA TYR A 445 -5.16 2.15 -11.04
C TYR A 445 -4.71 0.68 -10.90
N GLY A 446 -4.49 -0.04 -11.99
CA GLY A 446 -4.22 -1.47 -11.93
C GLY A 446 -5.41 -2.29 -11.44
N ALA A 447 -6.62 -1.76 -11.60
CA ALA A 447 -7.83 -2.20 -10.94
C ALA A 447 -8.73 -3.03 -11.88
N LEU A 448 -9.08 -4.25 -11.47
CA LEU A 448 -10.05 -5.06 -12.19
C LEU A 448 -11.44 -4.44 -12.03
N PRO A 449 -12.19 -4.22 -13.14
CA PRO A 449 -13.56 -3.74 -13.05
C PRO A 449 -14.44 -4.63 -12.19
N ALA A 450 -15.22 -4.02 -11.28
CA ALA A 450 -16.25 -4.75 -10.55
C ALA A 450 -17.44 -5.19 -11.44
N ILE A 451 -17.55 -4.64 -12.65
CA ILE A 451 -18.53 -5.02 -13.68
C ILE A 451 -17.94 -6.17 -14.50
N PRO A 452 -18.49 -7.41 -14.40
CA PRO A 452 -17.89 -8.61 -15.04
C PRO A 452 -17.72 -8.47 -16.55
N GLU A 453 -18.66 -7.84 -17.25
CA GLU A 453 -18.62 -7.65 -18.71
C GLU A 453 -17.44 -6.80 -19.19
N LYS A 454 -16.79 -6.06 -18.30
CA LYS A 454 -15.62 -5.21 -18.62
C LYS A 454 -14.28 -5.89 -18.32
N GLN A 455 -14.25 -7.04 -17.65
CA GLN A 455 -13.03 -7.68 -17.15
C GLN A 455 -12.12 -8.18 -18.27
N ASP A 456 -12.68 -8.78 -19.32
CA ASP A 456 -11.88 -9.26 -20.47
C ASP A 456 -11.15 -8.11 -21.19
N ALA A 457 -11.80 -6.95 -21.32
CA ALA A 457 -11.16 -5.77 -21.92
C ALA A 457 -10.06 -5.20 -21.04
N PHE A 458 -10.20 -5.29 -19.72
CA PHE A 458 -9.15 -4.93 -18.76
C PHE A 458 -7.91 -5.82 -18.92
N PHE A 459 -8.08 -7.16 -18.92
CA PHE A 459 -6.96 -8.08 -19.05
C PHE A 459 -6.29 -8.00 -20.42
N ALA A 460 -7.03 -7.70 -21.49
CA ALA A 460 -6.45 -7.42 -22.80
C ALA A 460 -5.48 -6.23 -22.74
N LYS A 461 -5.87 -5.12 -22.08
CA LYS A 461 -4.98 -3.96 -21.87
C LYS A 461 -3.78 -4.30 -20.97
N LYS A 462 -3.97 -5.11 -19.93
CA LYS A 462 -2.87 -5.57 -19.08
C LYS A 462 -1.87 -6.44 -19.86
N SER A 463 -2.34 -7.28 -20.78
CA SER A 463 -1.48 -8.07 -21.67
C SER A 463 -0.70 -7.19 -22.66
N GLU A 464 -1.24 -6.04 -23.08
CA GLU A 464 -0.49 -5.05 -23.86
C GLU A 464 0.59 -4.35 -23.00
N GLN A 465 0.27 -4.05 -21.74
CA GLN A 465 1.19 -3.42 -20.79
C GLN A 465 2.33 -4.38 -20.37
N TYR A 466 2.02 -5.65 -20.18
CA TYR A 466 2.94 -6.70 -19.73
C TYR A 466 2.95 -7.86 -20.73
N PRO A 467 3.59 -7.71 -21.92
CA PRO A 467 3.53 -8.71 -23.01
C PRO A 467 4.21 -10.02 -22.67
N PHE A 468 5.02 -10.08 -21.62
CA PHE A 468 5.67 -11.28 -21.10
C PHE A 468 4.77 -12.09 -20.16
N VAL A 469 3.70 -11.49 -19.64
CA VAL A 469 2.75 -12.18 -18.74
C VAL A 469 1.85 -13.08 -19.56
N THR A 470 1.77 -14.36 -19.17
CA THR A 470 0.97 -15.36 -19.88
C THR A 470 -0.53 -15.19 -19.62
N PRO A 471 -1.39 -15.63 -20.54
CA PRO A 471 -2.84 -15.61 -20.31
C PRO A 471 -3.26 -16.36 -19.03
N GLU A 472 -2.58 -17.47 -18.71
CA GLU A 472 -2.82 -18.28 -17.52
C GLU A 472 -2.67 -17.47 -16.23
N THR A 473 -1.70 -16.55 -16.18
CA THR A 473 -1.52 -15.63 -15.05
C THR A 473 -2.75 -14.74 -14.82
N TRP A 474 -3.39 -14.25 -15.89
CA TRP A 474 -4.60 -13.45 -15.74
C TRP A 474 -5.80 -14.29 -15.30
N GLU A 475 -5.86 -15.57 -15.72
CA GLU A 475 -6.89 -16.52 -15.22
C GLU A 475 -6.70 -16.85 -13.73
N VAL A 476 -5.47 -16.86 -13.19
CA VAL A 476 -5.23 -16.96 -11.73
C VAL A 476 -5.95 -15.84 -10.97
N PHE A 477 -5.81 -14.59 -11.42
CA PHE A 477 -6.51 -13.46 -10.78
C PHE A 477 -8.03 -13.56 -10.90
N LYS A 478 -8.56 -13.99 -12.06
CA LYS A 478 -10.01 -14.21 -12.22
C LYS A 478 -10.51 -15.31 -11.26
N ALA A 479 -9.78 -16.42 -11.17
CA ALA A 479 -10.14 -17.53 -10.27
C ALA A 479 -10.09 -17.10 -8.80
N GLY A 480 -9.15 -16.21 -8.43
CA GLY A 480 -9.01 -15.64 -7.09
C GLY A 480 -10.24 -14.87 -6.60
N LEU A 481 -11.09 -14.36 -7.50
CA LEU A 481 -12.36 -13.72 -7.13
C LEU A 481 -13.33 -14.66 -6.40
N SER A 482 -13.15 -15.97 -6.53
CA SER A 482 -13.95 -16.98 -5.83
C SER A 482 -13.56 -17.18 -4.36
N TYR A 483 -12.50 -16.52 -3.89
CA TYR A 483 -11.96 -16.68 -2.55
C TYR A 483 -11.83 -15.32 -1.82
N PRO A 484 -12.93 -14.57 -1.64
CA PRO A 484 -12.89 -13.33 -0.88
C PRO A 484 -12.72 -13.59 0.61
N ASP A 485 -12.08 -12.65 1.31
CA ASP A 485 -12.14 -12.56 2.76
C ASP A 485 -13.50 -11.95 3.18
N ALA A 486 -14.29 -12.74 3.85
CA ALA A 486 -15.59 -12.30 4.35
C ALA A 486 -15.80 -12.82 5.79
N PRO A 487 -15.78 -11.92 6.80
CA PRO A 487 -15.62 -10.46 6.72
C PRO A 487 -14.22 -10.03 6.24
N SER A 488 -14.10 -8.82 5.68
CA SER A 488 -12.81 -8.31 5.20
C SER A 488 -11.74 -8.26 6.29
N ALA A 489 -10.49 -8.54 5.93
CA ALA A 489 -9.32 -8.35 6.81
C ALA A 489 -9.22 -6.91 7.36
N GLU A 490 -9.78 -5.94 6.66
CA GLU A 490 -9.86 -4.53 7.05
C GLU A 490 -11.23 -4.16 7.63
N GLN A 491 -12.03 -5.12 8.08
CA GLN A 491 -13.34 -4.84 8.67
C GLN A 491 -13.25 -3.80 9.78
N TRP A 492 -14.35 -3.08 9.98
CA TRP A 492 -14.42 -2.05 11.02
C TRP A 492 -14.22 -2.64 12.43
N MET A 493 -13.51 -1.89 13.27
CA MET A 493 -13.29 -2.13 14.68
C MET A 493 -13.65 -0.88 15.49
N PRO A 494 -14.11 -1.00 16.76
CA PRO A 494 -14.23 0.15 17.63
C PRO A 494 -12.91 0.91 17.76
N ASN A 495 -12.96 2.24 17.64
CA ASN A 495 -11.76 3.10 17.61
C ASN A 495 -10.75 2.68 16.53
N TRP A 496 -11.24 2.43 15.33
CA TRP A 496 -10.54 1.76 14.23
C TRP A 496 -9.11 2.28 14.00
N ASN A 497 -8.89 3.59 13.96
CA ASN A 497 -7.54 4.16 13.73
C ASN A 497 -6.52 3.65 14.75
N GLU A 498 -6.89 3.68 16.05
CA GLU A 498 -5.98 3.26 17.11
C GLU A 498 -5.82 1.73 17.15
N ALA A 499 -6.89 1.00 16.89
CA ALA A 499 -6.88 -0.46 16.86
C ALA A 499 -6.02 -0.99 15.70
N PHE A 500 -6.20 -0.44 14.51
CA PHE A 500 -5.41 -0.85 13.33
C PHE A 500 -3.93 -0.48 13.50
N ALA A 501 -3.63 0.76 13.90
CA ALA A 501 -2.25 1.20 14.19
C ALA A 501 -1.57 0.37 15.29
N ARG A 502 -2.34 -0.27 16.20
CA ARG A 502 -1.77 -1.19 17.20
C ARG A 502 -1.25 -2.48 16.55
N GLY A 503 -1.91 -2.96 15.49
CA GLY A 503 -1.42 -4.08 14.67
C GLY A 503 -0.12 -3.72 13.94
N ASP A 504 -0.07 -2.55 13.30
CA ASP A 504 1.17 -2.05 12.67
C ASP A 504 2.31 -1.94 13.68
N THR A 505 2.03 -1.45 14.90
CA THR A 505 3.03 -1.38 15.99
C THR A 505 3.54 -2.78 16.40
N LEU A 506 2.67 -3.80 16.42
CA LEU A 506 3.12 -5.17 16.69
C LEU A 506 4.05 -5.65 15.57
N TRP A 507 3.66 -5.45 14.31
CA TRP A 507 4.49 -5.85 13.18
C TRP A 507 5.84 -5.13 13.20
N ASP A 508 5.87 -3.82 13.42
CA ASP A 508 7.10 -3.05 13.54
C ASP A 508 8.02 -3.57 14.65
N LEU A 509 7.45 -3.96 15.78
CA LEU A 509 8.21 -4.57 16.85
C LEU A 509 8.80 -5.92 16.43
N LEU A 510 8.01 -6.79 15.81
CA LEU A 510 8.44 -8.12 15.37
C LEU A 510 9.55 -8.04 14.30
N GLN A 511 9.36 -7.24 13.27
CA GLN A 511 10.32 -7.16 12.17
C GLN A 511 11.67 -6.52 12.56
N ASN A 512 11.72 -5.76 13.68
CA ASN A 512 12.92 -5.07 14.14
C ASN A 512 13.57 -5.72 15.37
N THR A 513 13.00 -6.79 15.94
CA THR A 513 13.48 -7.36 17.20
C THR A 513 13.64 -8.88 17.10
N PRO A 514 14.88 -9.41 17.18
CA PRO A 514 15.12 -10.85 17.07
C PRO A 514 14.60 -11.63 18.30
N PRO A 515 14.37 -12.96 18.17
CA PRO A 515 13.86 -13.84 19.25
C PRO A 515 14.70 -13.87 20.53
N SER A 516 16.00 -13.55 20.43
CA SER A 516 16.87 -13.42 21.60
C SER A 516 16.51 -12.25 22.52
N GLN A 517 15.76 -11.26 22.02
CA GLN A 517 15.38 -10.02 22.72
C GLN A 517 13.87 -9.89 22.93
N LEU A 518 13.06 -10.73 22.29
CA LEU A 518 11.61 -10.65 22.31
C LEU A 518 10.98 -12.02 22.58
N LYS A 519 9.92 -12.03 23.38
CA LYS A 519 9.09 -13.23 23.60
C LYS A 519 7.76 -13.04 22.86
N PHE A 520 7.61 -13.71 21.75
CA PHE A 520 6.46 -13.58 20.87
C PHE A 520 5.11 -13.74 21.60
N ASP A 521 4.94 -14.82 22.39
CA ASP A 521 3.69 -15.06 23.15
C ASP A 521 3.32 -13.91 24.09
N ALA A 522 4.31 -13.28 24.72
CA ALA A 522 4.06 -12.16 25.61
C ALA A 522 3.62 -10.91 24.85
N GLU A 523 4.21 -10.63 23.70
CA GLU A 523 3.83 -9.49 22.85
C GLU A 523 2.49 -9.73 22.16
N TRP A 524 2.19 -10.97 21.74
CA TRP A 524 0.88 -11.33 21.22
C TRP A 524 -0.21 -11.13 22.29
N GLN A 525 -0.01 -11.64 23.51
CA GLN A 525 -0.99 -11.43 24.59
C GLN A 525 -1.18 -9.93 24.89
N LYS A 526 -0.09 -9.17 24.93
CA LYS A 526 -0.16 -7.72 25.11
C LYS A 526 -0.94 -7.04 23.99
N TYR A 527 -0.80 -7.50 22.74
CA TYR A 527 -1.56 -7.02 21.60
C TYR A 527 -3.08 -7.22 21.81
N LEU A 528 -3.49 -8.41 22.24
CA LEU A 528 -4.89 -8.71 22.56
C LEU A 528 -5.42 -7.84 23.72
N ASP A 529 -4.63 -7.69 24.79
CA ASP A 529 -5.00 -6.87 25.94
C ASP A 529 -5.15 -5.40 25.55
N ASP A 530 -4.23 -4.86 24.73
CA ASP A 530 -4.28 -3.49 24.24
C ASP A 530 -5.51 -3.27 23.32
N LEU A 531 -5.84 -4.21 22.44
CA LEU A 531 -7.06 -4.15 21.61
C LEU A 531 -8.33 -4.12 22.47
N ASN A 532 -8.42 -4.97 23.51
CA ASN A 532 -9.55 -4.95 24.43
C ASN A 532 -9.73 -3.59 25.11
N VAL A 533 -8.63 -2.93 25.47
CA VAL A 533 -8.68 -1.56 26.03
C VAL A 533 -9.11 -0.56 24.97
N ILE A 534 -8.54 -0.63 23.76
CA ILE A 534 -8.84 0.29 22.67
C ILE A 534 -10.31 0.19 22.25
N PHE A 535 -10.85 -1.00 22.10
CA PHE A 535 -12.23 -1.21 21.69
C PHE A 535 -13.25 -0.57 22.65
N ASN A 536 -12.89 -0.41 23.91
CA ASN A 536 -13.78 0.11 24.95
C ASN A 536 -13.49 1.56 25.38
N LYS A 537 -12.60 2.28 24.71
CA LYS A 537 -12.35 3.72 24.91
C LYS A 537 -13.56 4.60 24.46
#